data_fbec212559d4ac40a4891db800852271
#
_entry.id   fbec212559d4ac40a4891db800852271
#
_cell.length_a   1.000
_cell.length_b   1.000
_cell.length_c   1.000
_cell.angle_alpha   90.00
_cell.angle_beta   90.00
_cell.angle_gamma   90.00
#
_symmetry.space_group_name_H-M   'P 1'
#
loop_
_entity.id
_entity.type
_entity.pdbx_description
1 polymer ?
#
loop_
_entity_poly.entity_id
_entity_poly.type
_entity_poly.pdbx_seq_one_letter_code
_entity_poly.pdbx_strand_id
1 'polypeptide(L)'
;MFVLVEMTDTVRIPPWQFERKLNESIAEELNKKLANKVNVSSFLFVPNEMCVHFRYVVFHPFLDEILIGQIKSCSQDGVHVSIGFFDDIVIPPESLQQPAKFDEAEQVWVWEYETEEGAHDLYMDIGEEIRFRVVDETFVDTSPTGPSSAEASTSNATEEVQKKEAPYTLVGSISEPGLGLLSWWTNS
;
A
#
# COMPACT_ATOMS: atom_id res chain seq x y z
N MET A 1 -9.05 -7.73 4.83
CA MET A 1 -8.45 -6.38 4.87
C MET A 1 -7.84 -6.01 6.23
N PHE A 2 -8.53 -6.21 7.37
CA PHE A 2 -7.96 -5.99 8.70
C PHE A 2 -7.92 -7.27 9.50
N VAL A 3 -6.81 -7.52 10.21
CA VAL A 3 -6.57 -8.73 11.00
C VAL A 3 -6.24 -8.33 12.44
N LEU A 4 -6.72 -9.11 13.39
CA LEU A 4 -6.34 -8.96 14.78
C LEU A 4 -5.13 -9.86 15.05
N VAL A 5 -3.99 -9.25 15.34
CA VAL A 5 -2.73 -9.98 15.58
C VAL A 5 -2.36 -9.88 17.06
N GLU A 6 -1.98 -11.02 17.65
CA GLU A 6 -1.40 -11.05 19.00
C GLU A 6 0.10 -10.76 18.90
N MET A 7 0.54 -9.78 19.66
CA MET A 7 1.92 -9.31 19.65
C MET A 7 2.47 -9.21 21.07
N THR A 8 3.77 -9.37 21.17
CA THR A 8 4.51 -9.15 22.41
C THR A 8 5.59 -8.11 22.12
N ASP A 9 5.62 -7.05 22.88
CA ASP A 9 6.63 -6.01 22.73
C ASP A 9 7.01 -5.41 24.09
N THR A 10 8.10 -4.68 24.11
CA THR A 10 8.60 -4.00 25.30
C THR A 10 8.30 -2.53 25.24
N VAL A 11 7.75 -2.01 26.33
CA VAL A 11 7.33 -0.61 26.46
C VAL A 11 8.05 0.03 27.64
N ARG A 12 8.60 1.22 27.42
CA ARG A 12 9.14 2.08 28.49
C ARG A 12 8.13 3.15 28.81
N ILE A 13 7.62 3.14 30.06
CA ILE A 13 6.71 4.16 30.55
C ILE A 13 7.51 5.24 31.27
N PRO A 14 7.47 6.50 30.81
CA PRO A 14 8.19 7.58 31.45
C PRO A 14 7.56 7.96 32.80
N PRO A 15 8.35 8.44 33.81
CA PRO A 15 7.87 8.69 35.16
C PRO A 15 6.69 9.67 35.27
N TRP A 16 6.58 10.64 34.35
CA TRP A 16 5.47 11.62 34.35
C TRP A 16 4.12 11.02 33.94
N GLN A 17 4.11 9.77 33.43
CA GLN A 17 2.87 9.04 33.11
C GLN A 17 2.39 8.12 34.23
N PHE A 18 3.12 8.02 35.35
CA PHE A 18 2.74 7.13 36.46
C PHE A 18 1.48 7.56 37.20
N GLU A 19 1.06 8.82 37.05
CA GLU A 19 -0.20 9.31 37.62
C GLU A 19 -1.44 8.86 36.83
N ARG A 20 -1.25 8.37 35.59
CA ARG A 20 -2.32 7.87 34.72
C ARG A 20 -2.56 6.39 34.95
N LYS A 21 -3.70 5.89 34.45
CA LYS A 21 -3.93 4.43 34.44
C LYS A 21 -2.90 3.74 33.58
N LEU A 22 -2.32 2.68 34.10
CA LEU A 22 -1.24 1.94 33.45
C LEU A 22 -1.60 1.50 32.02
N ASN A 23 -2.83 1.00 31.81
CA ASN A 23 -3.30 0.56 30.50
C ASN A 23 -3.36 1.69 29.47
N GLU A 24 -3.70 2.91 29.89
CA GLU A 24 -3.76 4.07 28.99
C GLU A 24 -2.36 4.51 28.59
N SER A 25 -1.40 4.51 29.53
CA SER A 25 -0.02 4.84 29.28
C SER A 25 0.66 3.82 28.35
N ILE A 26 0.41 2.53 28.56
CA ILE A 26 0.88 1.45 27.69
C ILE A 26 0.31 1.61 26.27
N ALA A 27 -1.00 1.84 26.13
CA ALA A 27 -1.64 2.00 24.84
C ALA A 27 -1.09 3.22 24.08
N GLU A 28 -0.85 4.34 24.76
CA GLU A 28 -0.27 5.54 24.16
C GLU A 28 1.15 5.29 23.65
N GLU A 29 2.01 4.66 24.43
CA GLU A 29 3.38 4.35 24.02
C GLU A 29 3.43 3.30 22.89
N LEU A 30 2.57 2.27 22.92
CA LEU A 30 2.43 1.32 21.82
C LEU A 30 1.97 2.01 20.54
N ASN A 31 0.97 2.90 20.61
CA ASN A 31 0.52 3.65 19.45
C ASN A 31 1.62 4.55 18.88
N LYS A 32 2.40 5.25 19.70
CA LYS A 32 3.54 6.03 19.22
C LYS A 32 4.59 5.18 18.50
N LYS A 33 4.78 3.95 18.98
CA LYS A 33 5.79 3.03 18.45
C LYS A 33 5.32 2.34 17.16
N LEU A 34 4.07 1.91 17.10
CA LEU A 34 3.54 0.97 16.10
C LEU A 34 2.61 1.60 15.07
N ALA A 35 1.89 2.69 15.40
CA ALA A 35 0.91 3.25 14.48
C ALA A 35 1.54 3.75 13.18
N ASN A 36 0.90 3.46 12.05
CA ASN A 36 1.32 3.85 10.71
C ASN A 36 2.76 3.43 10.34
N LYS A 37 3.18 2.27 10.84
CA LYS A 37 4.48 1.69 10.52
C LYS A 37 4.32 0.29 9.95
N VAL A 38 5.17 -0.04 8.99
CA VAL A 38 5.36 -1.42 8.55
C VAL A 38 6.24 -2.11 9.60
N ASN A 39 5.66 -3.10 10.29
CA ASN A 39 6.37 -3.81 11.35
C ASN A 39 7.10 -5.02 10.76
N VAL A 40 8.41 -4.88 10.61
CA VAL A 40 9.31 -6.02 10.48
C VAL A 40 9.83 -6.31 11.89
N SER A 41 9.45 -7.46 12.43
CA SER A 41 9.74 -7.85 13.83
C SER A 41 11.25 -7.94 14.09
N SER A 42 11.81 -6.94 14.79
CA SER A 42 13.15 -7.05 15.36
C SER A 42 13.09 -6.89 16.88
N PHE A 43 13.36 -7.99 17.58
CA PHE A 43 13.46 -8.00 19.04
C PHE A 43 14.85 -7.53 19.48
N LEU A 44 14.94 -6.34 20.06
CA LEU A 44 16.09 -5.89 20.83
C LEU A 44 15.71 -5.86 22.30
N PHE A 45 16.33 -6.70 23.09
CA PHE A 45 16.11 -6.75 24.55
C PHE A 45 16.89 -5.63 25.22
N VAL A 46 16.20 -4.67 25.82
CA VAL A 46 16.81 -3.59 26.60
C VAL A 46 16.38 -3.73 28.07
N PRO A 47 17.30 -3.71 29.03
CA PRO A 47 16.94 -3.77 30.45
C PRO A 47 16.14 -2.52 30.87
N ASN A 48 15.15 -2.68 31.76
CA ASN A 48 14.19 -1.69 32.27
C ASN A 48 12.94 -1.42 31.38
N GLU A 49 12.55 -2.35 30.56
CA GLU A 49 11.32 -2.27 29.78
C GLU A 49 10.30 -3.30 30.29
N MET A 50 9.03 -2.91 30.24
CA MET A 50 7.92 -3.78 30.58
C MET A 50 7.52 -4.61 29.35
N CYS A 51 7.58 -5.93 29.46
CA CYS A 51 7.06 -6.82 28.44
C CYS A 51 5.52 -6.81 28.47
N VAL A 52 4.90 -6.51 27.36
CA VAL A 52 3.45 -6.38 27.22
C VAL A 52 2.94 -7.31 26.13
N HIS A 53 1.92 -8.10 26.48
CA HIS A 53 1.15 -8.88 25.52
C HIS A 53 -0.11 -8.12 25.15
N PHE A 54 -0.35 -7.90 23.87
CA PHE A 54 -1.49 -7.11 23.39
C PHE A 54 -2.00 -7.64 22.06
N ARG A 55 -3.22 -7.23 21.71
CA ARG A 55 -3.81 -7.46 20.39
C ARG A 55 -3.87 -6.15 19.64
N TYR A 56 -3.43 -6.17 18.38
CA TYR A 56 -3.39 -5.01 17.52
C TYR A 56 -4.13 -5.30 16.20
N VAL A 57 -4.87 -4.31 15.72
CA VAL A 57 -5.54 -4.39 14.42
C VAL A 57 -4.55 -3.93 13.36
N VAL A 58 -4.22 -4.83 12.45
CA VAL A 58 -3.24 -4.60 11.39
C VAL A 58 -3.94 -4.62 10.04
N PHE A 59 -3.58 -3.69 9.17
CA PHE A 59 -3.97 -3.74 7.77
C PHE A 59 -3.14 -4.81 7.07
N HIS A 60 -3.81 -5.85 6.63
CA HIS A 60 -3.22 -6.97 5.89
C HIS A 60 -4.31 -7.61 5.03
N PRO A 61 -4.48 -7.16 3.80
CA PRO A 61 -5.38 -7.79 2.85
C PRO A 61 -4.94 -9.21 2.56
N PHE A 62 -5.91 -10.11 2.35
CA PHE A 62 -5.61 -11.47 1.93
C PHE A 62 -5.42 -11.52 0.42
N LEU A 63 -4.63 -12.51 -0.04
CA LEU A 63 -4.61 -12.85 -1.46
C LEU A 63 -6.02 -13.26 -1.90
N ASP A 64 -6.40 -12.87 -3.10
CA ASP A 64 -7.74 -13.02 -3.67
C ASP A 64 -8.85 -12.18 -3.00
N GLU A 65 -8.53 -11.33 -2.05
CA GLU A 65 -9.50 -10.40 -1.48
C GLU A 65 -9.88 -9.33 -2.51
N ILE A 66 -11.19 -9.09 -2.65
CA ILE A 66 -11.71 -8.05 -3.55
C ILE A 66 -11.88 -6.77 -2.74
N LEU A 67 -11.22 -5.72 -3.20
CA LEU A 67 -11.25 -4.41 -2.59
C LEU A 67 -11.84 -3.38 -3.57
N ILE A 68 -12.37 -2.29 -2.99
CA ILE A 68 -12.80 -1.12 -3.75
C ILE A 68 -11.90 0.04 -3.33
N GLY A 69 -11.34 0.71 -4.31
CA GLY A 69 -10.52 1.89 -4.14
C GLY A 69 -10.85 2.95 -5.18
N GLN A 70 -10.09 4.02 -5.18
CA GLN A 70 -10.21 5.12 -6.13
C GLN A 70 -8.93 5.26 -6.93
N ILE A 71 -9.03 5.47 -8.24
CA ILE A 71 -7.87 5.73 -9.11
C ILE A 71 -7.24 7.06 -8.70
N LYS A 72 -5.98 7.03 -8.32
CA LYS A 72 -5.19 8.20 -7.94
C LYS A 72 -4.38 8.77 -9.09
N SER A 73 -3.76 7.90 -9.86
CA SER A 73 -3.00 8.24 -11.05
C SER A 73 -2.83 7.03 -11.96
N CYS A 74 -2.56 7.28 -13.23
CA CYS A 74 -2.17 6.29 -14.21
C CYS A 74 -0.76 6.61 -14.72
N SER A 75 0.01 5.57 -14.97
CA SER A 75 1.35 5.65 -15.55
C SER A 75 1.57 4.50 -16.51
N GLN A 76 2.67 4.51 -17.26
CA GLN A 76 3.04 3.38 -18.11
C GLN A 76 3.26 2.07 -17.31
N ASP A 77 3.62 2.20 -16.02
CA ASP A 77 3.83 1.07 -15.10
C ASP A 77 2.49 0.47 -14.61
N GLY A 78 1.36 1.13 -14.84
CA GLY A 78 0.03 0.68 -14.45
C GLY A 78 -0.87 1.75 -13.84
N VAL A 79 -1.93 1.28 -13.17
CA VAL A 79 -2.91 2.12 -12.48
C VAL A 79 -2.63 2.13 -10.99
N HIS A 80 -2.47 3.31 -10.42
CA HIS A 80 -2.26 3.51 -8.98
C HIS A 80 -3.59 3.77 -8.29
N VAL A 81 -3.87 2.99 -7.26
CA VAL A 81 -5.16 3.01 -6.54
C VAL A 81 -4.96 3.39 -5.08
N SER A 82 -5.90 4.12 -4.53
CA SER A 82 -5.99 4.50 -3.12
C SER A 82 -7.25 3.91 -2.48
N ILE A 83 -7.13 3.41 -1.27
CA ILE A 83 -8.28 3.05 -0.42
C ILE A 83 -8.51 4.05 0.71
N GLY A 84 -8.01 5.26 0.54
CA GLY A 84 -8.18 6.41 1.45
C GLY A 84 -7.07 6.54 2.48
N PHE A 85 -6.76 5.49 3.23
CA PHE A 85 -5.69 5.49 4.23
C PHE A 85 -4.41 4.79 3.75
N PHE A 86 -4.45 4.14 2.58
CA PHE A 86 -3.33 3.42 1.97
C PHE A 86 -3.33 3.65 0.46
N ASP A 87 -2.19 4.09 -0.08
CA ASP A 87 -2.04 4.58 -1.45
C ASP A 87 -1.09 3.74 -2.32
N ASP A 88 -0.35 2.82 -1.69
CA ASP A 88 0.69 2.05 -2.38
C ASP A 88 0.11 0.76 -2.98
N ILE A 89 -0.90 0.92 -3.86
CA ILE A 89 -1.55 -0.16 -4.60
C ILE A 89 -1.34 0.09 -6.08
N VAL A 90 -0.80 -0.92 -6.78
CA VAL A 90 -0.51 -0.84 -8.22
C VAL A 90 -1.23 -1.98 -8.94
N ILE A 91 -1.90 -1.67 -10.04
CA ILE A 91 -2.45 -2.64 -10.98
C ILE A 91 -1.59 -2.58 -12.24
N PRO A 92 -0.69 -3.56 -12.48
CA PRO A 92 0.21 -3.53 -13.61
C PRO A 92 -0.54 -3.76 -14.94
N PRO A 93 0.04 -3.36 -16.08
CA PRO A 93 -0.62 -3.43 -17.39
C PRO A 93 -1.12 -4.82 -17.77
N GLU A 94 -0.40 -5.88 -17.42
CA GLU A 94 -0.77 -7.27 -17.66
C GLU A 94 -1.98 -7.74 -16.86
N SER A 95 -2.29 -7.04 -15.76
CA SER A 95 -3.41 -7.33 -14.87
C SER A 95 -4.65 -6.46 -15.13
N LEU A 96 -4.60 -5.63 -16.16
CA LEU A 96 -5.76 -4.87 -16.64
C LEU A 96 -6.67 -5.74 -17.52
N GLN A 97 -7.89 -5.27 -17.77
CA GLN A 97 -8.76 -5.84 -18.81
C GLN A 97 -8.07 -5.72 -20.17
N GLN A 98 -8.04 -6.80 -20.94
CA GLN A 98 -7.38 -6.83 -22.24
C GLN A 98 -8.41 -6.80 -23.38
N PRO A 99 -8.09 -6.14 -24.50
CA PRO A 99 -6.90 -5.34 -24.79
C PRO A 99 -6.92 -3.96 -24.11
N ALA A 100 -5.81 -3.56 -23.50
CA ALA A 100 -5.65 -2.25 -22.88
C ALA A 100 -4.53 -1.47 -23.54
N LYS A 101 -4.72 -0.16 -23.68
CA LYS A 101 -3.74 0.79 -24.20
C LYS A 101 -3.54 1.95 -23.24
N PHE A 102 -2.33 2.45 -23.16
CA PHE A 102 -2.02 3.66 -22.41
C PHE A 102 -2.07 4.87 -23.35
N ASP A 103 -2.95 5.83 -23.04
CA ASP A 103 -3.01 7.11 -23.75
C ASP A 103 -2.04 8.08 -23.12
N GLU A 104 -0.96 8.41 -23.83
CA GLU A 104 0.07 9.35 -23.38
C GLU A 104 -0.42 10.80 -23.34
N ALA A 105 -1.43 11.16 -24.13
CA ALA A 105 -1.94 12.53 -24.17
C ALA A 105 -2.79 12.86 -22.94
N GLU A 106 -3.64 11.92 -22.51
CA GLU A 106 -4.52 12.07 -21.36
C GLU A 106 -3.97 11.42 -20.10
N GLN A 107 -2.88 10.62 -20.21
CA GLN A 107 -2.24 9.89 -19.11
C GLN A 107 -3.21 8.94 -18.42
N VAL A 108 -4.02 8.22 -19.18
CA VAL A 108 -5.00 7.24 -18.71
C VAL A 108 -4.86 5.91 -19.44
N TRP A 109 -5.31 4.84 -18.81
CA TRP A 109 -5.45 3.56 -19.45
C TRP A 109 -6.84 3.45 -20.10
N VAL A 110 -6.88 2.84 -21.28
CA VAL A 110 -8.10 2.64 -22.07
C VAL A 110 -8.28 1.15 -22.32
N TRP A 111 -9.45 0.63 -21.95
CA TRP A 111 -9.85 -0.73 -22.30
C TRP A 111 -10.67 -0.68 -23.60
N GLU A 112 -10.17 -1.34 -24.66
CA GLU A 112 -10.88 -1.49 -25.94
C GLU A 112 -11.88 -2.66 -25.83
N TYR A 113 -13.12 -2.36 -25.48
CA TYR A 113 -14.17 -3.37 -25.37
C TYR A 113 -14.87 -3.59 -26.72
N GLU A 114 -14.67 -4.77 -27.28
CA GLU A 114 -15.31 -5.17 -28.55
C GLU A 114 -16.67 -5.83 -28.28
N THR A 115 -17.71 -5.30 -28.95
CA THR A 115 -19.07 -5.87 -28.98
C THR A 115 -19.46 -6.17 -30.41
N GLU A 116 -20.56 -6.93 -30.60
CA GLU A 116 -21.13 -7.18 -31.91
C GLU A 116 -21.56 -5.89 -32.65
N GLU A 117 -21.78 -4.79 -31.92
CA GLU A 117 -22.16 -3.47 -32.42
C GLU A 117 -20.96 -2.56 -32.74
N GLY A 118 -19.75 -2.94 -32.33
CA GLY A 118 -18.51 -2.17 -32.54
C GLY A 118 -17.57 -2.18 -31.36
N ALA A 119 -16.42 -1.53 -31.53
CA ALA A 119 -15.45 -1.31 -30.46
C ALA A 119 -15.81 -0.06 -29.65
N HIS A 120 -15.76 -0.17 -28.34
CA HIS A 120 -16.00 0.93 -27.40
C HIS A 120 -14.75 1.12 -26.53
N ASP A 121 -14.29 2.36 -26.42
CA ASP A 121 -13.17 2.74 -25.60
C ASP A 121 -13.66 3.13 -24.20
N LEU A 122 -13.22 2.40 -23.18
CA LEU A 122 -13.55 2.61 -21.79
C LEU A 122 -12.33 3.16 -21.05
N TYR A 123 -12.42 4.42 -20.65
CA TYR A 123 -11.34 5.16 -20.01
C TYR A 123 -11.29 4.90 -18.50
N MET A 124 -10.08 4.80 -17.95
CA MET A 124 -9.83 4.66 -16.51
C MET A 124 -9.46 6.02 -15.94
N ASP A 125 -10.48 6.85 -15.70
CA ASP A 125 -10.28 8.23 -15.27
C ASP A 125 -9.84 8.32 -13.81
N ILE A 126 -9.03 9.34 -13.53
CA ILE A 126 -8.58 9.65 -12.17
C ILE A 126 -9.78 10.06 -11.33
N GLY A 127 -9.90 9.49 -10.13
CA GLY A 127 -10.99 9.77 -9.20
C GLY A 127 -12.17 8.79 -9.29
N GLU A 128 -12.21 7.92 -10.31
CA GLU A 128 -13.21 6.88 -10.44
C GLU A 128 -13.00 5.76 -9.42
N GLU A 129 -14.12 5.14 -8.98
CA GLU A 129 -14.06 3.98 -8.09
C GLU A 129 -13.79 2.70 -8.89
N ILE A 130 -12.78 1.96 -8.45
CA ILE A 130 -12.32 0.74 -9.08
C ILE A 130 -12.40 -0.45 -8.12
N ARG A 131 -12.94 -1.56 -8.61
CA ARG A 131 -12.96 -2.85 -7.91
C ARG A 131 -11.84 -3.71 -8.44
N PHE A 132 -10.96 -4.17 -7.57
CA PHE A 132 -9.80 -5.00 -7.92
C PHE A 132 -9.62 -6.14 -6.95
N ARG A 133 -8.93 -7.19 -7.41
CA ARG A 133 -8.50 -8.34 -6.60
C ARG A 133 -7.05 -8.17 -6.21
N VAL A 134 -6.72 -8.45 -4.96
CA VAL A 134 -5.32 -8.50 -4.48
C VAL A 134 -4.68 -9.80 -4.99
N VAL A 135 -3.60 -9.69 -5.75
CA VAL A 135 -2.90 -10.86 -6.34
C VAL A 135 -1.52 -11.08 -5.74
N ASP A 136 -0.89 -10.02 -5.23
CA ASP A 136 0.42 -10.11 -4.61
C ASP A 136 0.64 -8.98 -3.60
N GLU A 137 1.62 -9.18 -2.71
CA GLU A 137 2.07 -8.16 -1.76
C GLU A 137 3.60 -8.15 -1.69
N THR A 138 4.18 -6.98 -1.60
CA THR A 138 5.63 -6.81 -1.55
C THR A 138 6.03 -5.99 -0.34
N PHE A 139 6.97 -6.52 0.44
CA PHE A 139 7.62 -5.82 1.55
C PHE A 139 9.05 -5.48 1.18
N VAL A 140 9.40 -4.21 1.27
CA VAL A 140 10.76 -3.70 1.06
C VAL A 140 11.29 -3.17 2.38
N ASP A 141 12.44 -3.69 2.81
CA ASP A 141 13.12 -3.16 4.00
C ASP A 141 13.76 -1.80 3.66
N THR A 142 13.10 -0.74 4.10
CA THR A 142 13.57 0.65 3.94
C THR A 142 14.41 1.12 5.13
N SER A 143 14.89 0.23 5.98
CA SER A 143 15.78 0.57 7.10
C SER A 143 17.02 1.28 6.55
N PRO A 144 17.45 2.43 7.15
CA PRO A 144 18.66 3.09 6.71
C PRO A 144 19.83 2.15 6.91
N THR A 145 20.45 1.72 5.82
CA THR A 145 21.71 0.98 5.86
C THR A 145 22.70 1.84 6.62
N GLY A 146 23.25 1.32 7.73
CA GLY A 146 24.26 2.02 8.53
C GLY A 146 25.43 2.50 7.66
N PRO A 147 26.30 3.40 8.15
CA PRO A 147 27.33 4.03 7.33
C PRO A 147 28.31 2.99 6.79
N SER A 148 28.07 2.49 5.59
CA SER A 148 29.06 1.78 4.82
C SER A 148 30.00 2.83 4.25
N SER A 149 31.25 2.71 4.64
CA SER A 149 32.46 3.42 4.22
C SER A 149 32.36 4.08 2.84
N ALA A 150 32.54 5.40 2.87
CA ALA A 150 32.73 6.23 1.70
C ALA A 150 33.88 5.70 0.83
N GLU A 151 33.57 5.32 -0.41
CA GLU A 151 34.52 5.44 -1.50
C GLU A 151 34.01 6.49 -2.48
N ALA A 152 34.78 7.56 -2.55
CA ALA A 152 34.56 8.68 -3.41
C ALA A 152 34.64 8.25 -4.88
N SER A 153 33.59 8.56 -5.62
CA SER A 153 33.67 8.69 -7.07
C SER A 153 32.80 9.86 -7.51
N THR A 154 33.50 10.95 -7.81
CA THR A 154 32.99 12.12 -8.50
C THR A 154 32.48 11.74 -9.89
N SER A 155 31.20 11.98 -10.18
CA SER A 155 30.77 12.50 -11.50
C SER A 155 29.29 12.83 -11.54
N ASN A 156 29.01 14.08 -11.82
CA ASN A 156 27.86 14.67 -12.52
C ASN A 156 26.44 14.29 -12.09
N ALA A 157 25.82 15.28 -11.44
CA ALA A 157 24.41 15.42 -11.14
C ALA A 157 23.54 15.31 -12.41
N THR A 158 22.70 14.30 -12.41
CA THR A 158 21.34 14.42 -12.91
C THR A 158 20.48 14.11 -11.70
N GLU A 159 19.63 15.04 -11.28
CA GLU A 159 18.65 14.84 -10.22
C GLU A 159 17.61 13.84 -10.72
N GLU A 160 17.93 12.57 -10.68
CA GLU A 160 16.93 11.51 -10.63
C GLU A 160 16.27 11.64 -9.25
N VAL A 161 15.05 12.14 -9.25
CA VAL A 161 14.15 12.04 -8.10
C VAL A 161 14.08 10.55 -7.75
N GLN A 162 14.88 10.12 -6.77
CA GLN A 162 14.81 8.76 -6.25
C GLN A 162 13.37 8.58 -5.75
N LYS A 163 12.56 7.87 -6.55
CA LYS A 163 11.24 7.41 -6.16
C LYS A 163 11.44 6.57 -4.90
N LYS A 164 11.11 7.15 -3.75
CA LYS A 164 11.24 6.48 -2.45
C LYS A 164 10.35 5.25 -2.50
N GLU A 165 10.94 4.08 -2.58
CA GLU A 165 10.19 2.81 -2.59
C GLU A 165 9.34 2.73 -1.34
N ALA A 166 8.05 2.42 -1.53
CA ALA A 166 7.14 2.19 -0.43
C ALA A 166 7.54 0.90 0.31
N PRO A 167 7.55 0.91 1.66
CA PRO A 167 7.94 -0.26 2.44
C PRO A 167 6.95 -1.42 2.31
N TYR A 168 5.72 -1.16 1.91
CA TYR A 168 4.68 -2.14 1.64
C TYR A 168 3.90 -1.73 0.41
N THR A 169 3.76 -2.61 -0.56
CA THR A 169 3.03 -2.38 -1.80
C THR A 169 2.11 -3.56 -2.07
N LEU A 170 0.90 -3.28 -2.49
CA LEU A 170 -0.06 -4.28 -2.95
C LEU A 170 -0.13 -4.28 -4.47
N VAL A 171 -0.21 -5.46 -5.04
CA VAL A 171 -0.46 -5.66 -6.47
C VAL A 171 -1.89 -6.12 -6.66
N GLY A 172 -2.64 -5.37 -7.47
CA GLY A 172 -4.02 -5.66 -7.82
C GLY A 172 -4.17 -6.21 -9.23
N SER A 173 -5.31 -6.86 -9.50
CA SER A 173 -5.73 -7.28 -10.84
C SER A 173 -7.20 -6.96 -11.06
N ILE A 174 -7.53 -6.57 -12.30
CA ILE A 174 -8.89 -6.37 -12.77
C ILE A 174 -9.21 -7.19 -14.03
N SER A 175 -8.37 -8.17 -14.37
CA SER A 175 -8.50 -8.98 -15.59
C SER A 175 -9.75 -9.85 -15.63
N GLU A 176 -10.41 -10.10 -14.50
CA GLU A 176 -11.59 -10.93 -14.41
C GLU A 176 -12.90 -10.14 -14.67
N PRO A 177 -13.93 -10.79 -15.21
CA PRO A 177 -15.25 -10.17 -15.37
C PRO A 177 -15.84 -9.69 -14.03
N GLY A 178 -16.42 -8.50 -14.01
CA GLY A 178 -16.98 -7.88 -12.81
C GLY A 178 -16.00 -7.08 -11.98
N LEU A 179 -14.71 -7.08 -12.34
CA LEU A 179 -13.68 -6.19 -11.82
C LEU A 179 -13.47 -4.99 -12.75
N GLY A 180 -12.76 -3.98 -12.30
CA GLY A 180 -12.58 -2.71 -13.01
C GLY A 180 -13.45 -1.59 -12.43
N LEU A 181 -13.71 -0.56 -13.21
CA LEU A 181 -14.50 0.58 -12.75
C LEU A 181 -15.93 0.15 -12.39
N LEU A 182 -16.46 0.68 -11.30
CA LEU A 182 -17.84 0.41 -10.89
C LEU A 182 -18.84 0.95 -11.90
N SER A 183 -18.52 2.05 -12.57
CA SER A 183 -19.34 2.66 -13.63
C SER A 183 -19.58 1.71 -14.82
N TRP A 184 -18.65 0.83 -15.12
CA TRP A 184 -18.80 -0.15 -16.24
C TRP A 184 -19.92 -1.17 -15.99
N TRP A 185 -20.28 -1.43 -14.73
CA TRP A 185 -21.20 -2.49 -14.31
C TRP A 185 -22.55 -1.97 -13.78
N THR A 186 -22.73 -0.64 -13.68
CA THR A 186 -23.92 -0.04 -13.09
C THR A 186 -25.06 0.20 -14.10
N ASN A 187 -24.83 0.04 -15.39
CA ASN A 187 -25.80 0.28 -16.47
C ASN A 187 -26.32 -1.02 -17.13
N SER A 188 -26.60 -2.03 -16.31
CA SER A 188 -27.28 -3.26 -16.79
C SER A 188 -28.67 -3.35 -16.19
#